data_742fb87b17daefabbd86b6278e9fffdf
#
_entry.id   742fb87b17daefabbd86b6278e9fffdf
#
_cell.length_a   1.000
_cell.length_b   1.000
_cell.length_c   1.000
_cell.angle_alpha   90.00
_cell.angle_beta   90.00
_cell.angle_gamma   90.00
#
_symmetry.space_group_name_H-M   'P 1'
#
loop_
_entity.id
_entity.type
_entity.pdbx_description
1 polymer ?
#
loop_
_entity_poly.entity_id
_entity_poly.type
_entity_poly.pdbx_seq_one_letter_code
_entity_poly.pdbx_strand_id
1 'polypeptide(L)'
;MEESMATITFNAFSFLQKKLKARNMQYANAQLSIGPGTTARNLMHLMQLTEQEVEVVMINGRAGCLDTILENQDRVAFVPHGTPGPYRVLLGFKNPGTS
;
A
#
# COMPACT_ATOMS: atom_id res chain seq x y z
N MET A 1 -13.29 -11.54 -25.37
CA MET A 1 -13.25 -11.86 -23.94
C MET A 1 -12.69 -10.69 -23.15
N GLU A 2 -13.40 -10.29 -22.15
CA GLU A 2 -12.97 -9.15 -21.37
C GLU A 2 -12.00 -9.56 -20.30
N GLU A 3 -11.07 -8.68 -20.05
CA GLU A 3 -10.16 -8.88 -18.92
C GLU A 3 -10.90 -8.56 -17.65
N SER A 4 -10.66 -9.37 -16.65
CA SER A 4 -11.27 -9.16 -15.35
C SER A 4 -10.47 -8.11 -14.58
N MET A 5 -11.17 -7.10 -14.10
CA MET A 5 -10.56 -6.15 -13.20
C MET A 5 -10.53 -6.73 -11.81
N ALA A 6 -9.50 -6.40 -11.07
CA ALA A 6 -9.39 -6.78 -9.66
C ALA A 6 -9.78 -5.59 -8.82
N THR A 7 -10.46 -5.86 -7.71
CA THR A 7 -10.80 -4.83 -6.74
C THR A 7 -9.93 -5.03 -5.52
N ILE A 8 -9.20 -4.00 -5.13
CA ILE A 8 -8.35 -4.04 -3.95
C ILE A 8 -8.80 -2.98 -2.96
N THR A 9 -8.39 -3.16 -1.71
CA THR A 9 -8.63 -2.16 -0.68
C THR A 9 -7.30 -1.51 -0.36
N PHE A 10 -7.23 -0.20 -0.47
CA PHE A 10 -5.98 0.54 -0.31
C PHE A 10 -6.02 1.41 0.94
N ASN A 11 -4.91 1.43 1.66
CA ASN A 11 -4.72 2.32 2.80
C ASN A 11 -3.33 2.93 2.75
N ALA A 12 -3.24 4.19 3.20
CA ALA A 12 -1.96 4.85 3.40
C ALA A 12 -1.86 5.24 4.87
N PHE A 13 -0.64 5.28 5.37
CA PHE A 13 -0.41 5.56 6.78
C PHE A 13 0.47 6.79 6.98
N SER A 14 0.35 7.38 8.17
CA SER A 14 1.20 8.46 8.62
C SER A 14 1.14 9.65 7.64
N PHE A 15 2.26 10.27 7.32
CA PHE A 15 2.24 11.48 6.49
C PHE A 15 1.74 11.22 5.07
N LEU A 16 1.73 9.98 4.61
CA LEU A 16 1.17 9.68 3.29
C LEU A 16 -0.31 10.01 3.23
N GLN A 17 -1.02 9.86 4.36
CA GLN A 17 -2.44 10.23 4.40
C GLN A 17 -2.63 11.71 4.13
N LYS A 18 -1.80 12.55 4.74
CA LYS A 18 -1.89 13.99 4.54
C LYS A 18 -1.60 14.34 3.09
N LYS A 19 -0.63 13.67 2.50
CA LYS A 19 -0.24 13.93 1.12
C LYS A 19 -1.37 13.61 0.15
N LEU A 20 -2.01 12.45 0.35
CA LEU A 20 -3.11 12.05 -0.53
C LEU A 20 -4.33 12.91 -0.29
N LYS A 21 -4.60 13.27 0.95
CA LYS A 21 -5.72 14.15 1.27
C LYS A 21 -5.57 15.49 0.58
N ALA A 22 -4.35 16.02 0.56
CA ALA A 22 -4.09 17.30 -0.09
C ALA A 22 -4.34 17.25 -1.60
N ARG A 23 -4.31 16.06 -2.18
CA ARG A 23 -4.57 15.84 -3.60
C ARG A 23 -6.01 15.40 -3.87
N ASN A 24 -6.86 15.40 -2.84
CA ASN A 24 -8.24 14.93 -2.92
C ASN A 24 -8.33 13.47 -3.33
N MET A 25 -7.35 12.66 -2.91
CA MET A 25 -7.34 11.24 -3.18
C MET A 25 -7.75 10.48 -1.93
N GLN A 26 -8.42 9.35 -2.11
CA GLN A 26 -8.78 8.51 -0.98
C GLN A 26 -7.54 7.84 -0.42
N TYR A 27 -7.51 7.69 0.90
CA TYR A 27 -6.33 7.14 1.55
C TYR A 27 -6.65 6.12 2.65
N ALA A 28 -7.92 5.84 2.89
CA ALA A 28 -8.32 4.89 3.91
C ALA A 28 -9.46 4.03 3.39
N ASN A 29 -9.27 2.71 3.44
CA ASN A 29 -10.25 1.74 2.96
C ASN A 29 -10.77 2.06 1.57
N ALA A 30 -9.90 2.57 0.71
CA ALA A 30 -10.30 2.96 -0.63
C ALA A 30 -10.44 1.71 -1.51
N GLN A 31 -11.61 1.56 -2.13
CA GLN A 31 -11.85 0.47 -3.06
C GLN A 31 -11.39 0.91 -4.44
N LEU A 32 -10.41 0.21 -4.98
CA LEU A 32 -9.85 0.56 -6.28
C LEU A 32 -9.95 -0.61 -7.23
N SER A 33 -10.31 -0.32 -8.48
CA SER A 33 -10.31 -1.33 -9.53
C SER A 33 -9.00 -1.22 -10.29
N ILE A 34 -8.32 -2.33 -10.46
CA ILE A 34 -7.03 -2.36 -11.16
C ILE A 34 -7.07 -3.42 -12.25
N GLY A 35 -6.30 -3.19 -13.30
CA GLY A 35 -6.22 -4.14 -14.39
C GLY A 35 -5.37 -5.35 -14.02
N PRO A 36 -5.50 -6.45 -14.76
CA PRO A 36 -4.69 -7.64 -14.50
C PRO A 36 -3.22 -7.32 -14.68
N GLY A 37 -2.39 -7.92 -13.84
CA GLY A 37 -0.95 -7.71 -13.91
C GLY A 37 -0.45 -6.44 -13.22
N THR A 38 -1.33 -5.68 -12.58
CA THR A 38 -0.91 -4.48 -11.87
C THR A 38 -0.06 -4.86 -10.66
N THR A 39 1.12 -4.26 -10.54
CA THR A 39 1.99 -4.51 -9.41
C THR A 39 1.78 -3.44 -8.34
N ALA A 40 2.32 -3.71 -7.15
CA ALA A 40 2.28 -2.72 -6.08
C ALA A 40 2.98 -1.43 -6.51
N ARG A 41 4.07 -1.55 -7.29
CA ARG A 41 4.76 -0.37 -7.81
C ARG A 41 3.86 0.45 -8.73
N ASN A 42 3.10 -0.24 -9.59
CA ASN A 42 2.16 0.46 -10.46
C ASN A 42 1.13 1.22 -9.65
N LEU A 43 0.62 0.60 -8.58
CA LEU A 43 -0.33 1.27 -7.71
C LEU A 43 0.29 2.48 -7.04
N MET A 44 1.53 2.33 -6.57
CA MET A 44 2.25 3.44 -5.96
C MET A 44 2.31 4.64 -6.91
N HIS A 45 2.64 4.37 -8.16
CA HIS A 45 2.71 5.44 -9.16
C HIS A 45 1.33 6.04 -9.45
N LEU A 46 0.28 5.22 -9.44
CA LEU A 46 -1.07 5.72 -9.62
C LEU A 46 -1.45 6.68 -8.48
N MET A 47 -0.94 6.41 -7.28
CA MET A 47 -1.18 7.28 -6.14
C MET A 47 -0.22 8.47 -6.13
N GLN A 48 0.64 8.60 -7.13
CA GLN A 48 1.61 9.68 -7.26
C GLN A 48 2.59 9.70 -6.09
N LEU A 49 2.97 8.52 -5.64
CA LEU A 49 3.96 8.34 -4.58
C LEU A 49 5.23 7.77 -5.20
N THR A 50 6.35 7.98 -4.51
CA THR A 50 7.66 7.52 -4.98
C THR A 50 8.20 6.45 -4.05
N GLU A 51 9.20 5.70 -4.55
CA GLU A 51 9.85 4.69 -3.74
C GLU A 51 10.57 5.27 -2.53
N GLN A 52 11.00 6.54 -2.63
CA GLN A 52 11.62 7.21 -1.49
C GLN A 52 10.62 7.52 -0.40
N GLU A 53 9.34 7.62 -0.74
CA GLU A 53 8.30 7.95 0.22
C GLU A 53 7.70 6.73 0.90
N VAL A 54 7.82 5.58 0.27
CA VAL A 54 7.20 4.34 0.76
C VAL A 54 8.30 3.39 1.21
N GLU A 55 8.36 3.14 2.52
CA GLU A 55 9.35 2.21 3.04
C GLU A 55 8.92 0.77 2.78
N VAL A 56 7.65 0.47 3.05
CA VAL A 56 7.16 -0.90 2.97
C VAL A 56 5.77 -0.89 2.35
N VAL A 57 5.52 -1.86 1.49
CA VAL A 57 4.17 -2.15 1.04
C VAL A 57 3.68 -3.38 1.81
N MET A 58 2.50 -3.27 2.40
CA MET A 58 1.87 -4.39 3.10
C MET A 58 0.79 -4.96 2.21
N ILE A 59 0.80 -6.25 2.03
CA ILE A 59 -0.22 -6.94 1.23
C ILE A 59 -0.83 -8.02 2.10
N ASN A 60 -2.11 -7.86 2.39
CA ASN A 60 -2.86 -8.79 3.26
C ASN A 60 -2.19 -8.99 4.61
N GLY A 61 -1.67 -7.90 5.17
CA GLY A 61 -1.07 -7.93 6.50
C GLY A 61 0.36 -8.38 6.55
N ARG A 62 1.01 -8.56 5.40
CA ARG A 62 2.40 -9.01 5.33
C ARG A 62 3.21 -8.04 4.49
N ALA A 63 4.47 -7.87 4.87
CA ALA A 63 5.37 -7.06 4.06
C ALA A 63 5.59 -7.75 2.71
N GLY A 64 5.45 -7.00 1.64
CA GLY A 64 5.59 -7.52 0.29
C GLY A 64 6.62 -6.75 -0.50
N CYS A 65 6.68 -7.06 -1.79
CA CYS A 65 7.57 -6.39 -2.73
C CYS A 65 6.79 -5.47 -3.63
N LEU A 66 7.46 -4.44 -4.13
CA LEU A 66 6.83 -3.56 -5.10
C LEU A 66 6.53 -4.29 -6.41
N ASP A 67 7.24 -5.37 -6.69
CA ASP A 67 7.01 -6.13 -7.91
C ASP A 67 5.93 -7.19 -7.77
N THR A 68 5.30 -7.29 -6.62
CA THR A 68 4.22 -8.24 -6.40
C THR A 68 3.01 -7.86 -7.24
N ILE A 69 2.47 -8.82 -7.99
CA ILE A 69 1.25 -8.61 -8.75
C ILE A 69 0.08 -8.67 -7.79
N LEU A 70 -0.77 -7.65 -7.84
CA LEU A 70 -1.92 -7.56 -6.96
C LEU A 70 -3.08 -8.37 -7.54
N GLU A 71 -3.84 -8.99 -6.64
CA GLU A 71 -4.95 -9.85 -7.02
C GLU A 71 -6.24 -9.33 -6.44
N ASN A 72 -7.33 -9.88 -6.94
CA ASN A 72 -8.65 -9.47 -6.49
C ASN A 72 -8.77 -9.66 -4.98
N GLN A 73 -9.32 -8.65 -4.31
CA GLN A 73 -9.58 -8.62 -2.88
C GLN A 73 -8.33 -8.48 -2.01
N ASP A 74 -7.19 -8.19 -2.62
CA ASP A 74 -5.99 -7.89 -1.83
C ASP A 74 -6.20 -6.60 -1.04
N ARG A 75 -5.64 -6.59 0.16
CA ARG A 75 -5.58 -5.38 0.99
C ARG A 75 -4.15 -4.87 0.93
N VAL A 76 -4.00 -3.67 0.42
CA VAL A 76 -2.69 -3.08 0.18
C VAL A 76 -2.54 -1.83 1.02
N ALA A 77 -1.43 -1.71 1.70
CA ALA A 77 -1.15 -0.53 2.51
C ALA A 77 0.28 -0.06 2.23
N PHE A 78 0.43 1.25 2.10
CA PHE A 78 1.75 1.87 1.96
C PHE A 78 2.13 2.52 3.28
N VAL A 79 3.33 2.20 3.74
CA VAL A 79 3.87 2.70 5.01
C VAL A 79 5.09 3.54 4.71
N PRO A 80 5.11 4.80 5.14
CA PRO A 80 6.24 5.68 4.84
C PRO A 80 7.42 5.42 5.75
N HIS A 81 8.58 5.91 5.34
CA HIS A 81 9.76 5.89 6.19
C HIS A 81 9.48 6.69 7.45
N GLY A 82 10.09 6.28 8.56
CA GLY A 82 9.95 7.00 9.81
C GLY A 82 8.69 6.69 10.59
N THR A 83 7.94 5.66 10.18
CA THR A 83 6.75 5.24 10.94
C THR A 83 7.19 4.80 12.35
N PRO A 84 6.53 5.31 13.40
CA PRO A 84 6.91 4.98 14.78
C PRO A 84 6.86 3.49 15.06
N GLY A 85 7.73 3.02 15.95
CA GLY A 85 7.85 1.61 16.29
C GLY A 85 6.53 0.95 16.70
N PRO A 86 5.75 1.53 17.63
CA PRO A 86 4.48 0.91 18.02
C PRO A 86 3.52 0.74 16.83
N TYR A 87 3.52 1.70 15.93
CA TYR A 87 2.69 1.63 14.74
C TYR A 87 3.13 0.49 13.84
N ARG A 88 4.46 0.31 13.70
CA ARG A 88 5.00 -0.77 12.89
C ARG A 88 4.59 -2.13 13.44
N VAL A 89 4.56 -2.26 14.77
CA VAL A 89 4.11 -3.51 15.40
C VAL A 89 2.66 -3.78 15.06
N LEU A 90 1.81 -2.75 15.13
CA LEU A 90 0.40 -2.91 14.81
C LEU A 90 0.18 -3.28 13.35
N LEU A 91 1.10 -2.88 12.47
CA LEU A 91 1.01 -3.21 11.06
C LEU A 91 1.61 -4.57 10.73
N GLY A 92 2.14 -5.26 11.72
CA GLY A 92 2.66 -6.60 11.53
C GLY A 92 4.14 -6.65 11.14
N PHE A 93 4.84 -5.53 11.23
CA PHE A 93 6.29 -5.53 10.98
C PHE A 93 6.99 -6.23 12.13
N LYS A 94 8.02 -7.00 11.80
CA LYS A 94 8.85 -7.56 12.83
C LYS A 94 9.81 -6.48 13.29
N ASN A 95 9.95 -6.39 14.60
CA ASN A 95 10.93 -5.50 15.19
C ASN A 95 12.28 -6.21 15.11
N PRO A 96 13.29 -5.62 14.45
CA PRO A 96 14.59 -6.27 14.34
C PRO A 96 15.23 -6.60 15.68
N GLY A 97 14.93 -5.82 16.69
CA GLY A 97 15.50 -6.06 18.02
C GLY A 97 14.83 -7.17 18.79
N THR A 98 13.70 -7.67 18.30
CA THR A 98 12.92 -8.69 18.99
C THR A 98 12.63 -9.90 18.14
N SER A 99 13.12 -9.90 16.94
CA SER A 99 12.84 -10.99 16.01
C SER A 99 13.30 -12.34 16.50
#